data_945232af77640094251bb47d4e61e9cd
#
_entry.id   945232af77640094251bb47d4e61e9cd
#
_cell.length_a   1.000
_cell.length_b   1.000
_cell.length_c   1.000
_cell.angle_alpha   90.00
_cell.angle_beta   90.00
_cell.angle_gamma   90.00
#
_symmetry.space_group_name_H-M   'P 1'
#
loop_
_entity.id
_entity.type
_entity.pdbx_description
1 polymer ?
#
loop_
_entity_poly.entity_id
_entity_poly.type
_entity_poly.pdbx_seq_one_letter_code
_entity_poly.pdbx_strand_id
1 'polypeptide(L)'
;MKKTIRITVLTALLLTLSLASAGTMAGAKTKNGFTYKITKNQVKIVSCSKNQKRIVIPNKIAGKKVTSLGANVWKKSSKVQTVVLPKYLKTIEKKQADYAWGNIVKKKNIFSTPFTGCGKLKNIKVAKGNKYFCSAKGVLYTKNKKTLLVYPAGRTQKSYTIQGKTTQIGEAAFEYAKYLQKISYGKKLFYISDGAFFASGLRSVELAKNISNVGLYAFAYSTKLQKVTLGDKVEQINTPFIGCTNLKQFQADKKEIGYYAVNDVLYYKDKKHI
;
A
#
# COMPACT_ATOMS: atom_id res chain seq x y z
N MET A 1 -26.55 -58.56 -42.88
CA MET A 1 -25.14 -58.17 -42.96
C MET A 1 -24.98 -56.68 -42.56
N LYS A 2 -24.55 -56.41 -41.32
CA LYS A 2 -24.38 -55.03 -40.83
C LYS A 2 -22.93 -54.64 -41.04
N LYS A 3 -22.64 -53.66 -41.89
CA LYS A 3 -21.30 -53.08 -42.09
C LYS A 3 -21.02 -52.08 -40.96
N THR A 4 -20.02 -52.38 -40.14
CA THR A 4 -19.49 -51.50 -39.10
C THR A 4 -18.49 -50.55 -39.75
N ILE A 5 -18.80 -49.24 -39.73
CA ILE A 5 -17.88 -48.18 -40.16
C ILE A 5 -17.00 -47.83 -38.94
N ARG A 6 -15.73 -48.14 -39.01
CA ARG A 6 -14.72 -47.67 -38.06
C ARG A 6 -14.33 -46.23 -38.44
N ILE A 7 -14.70 -45.26 -37.61
CA ILE A 7 -14.19 -43.88 -37.69
C ILE A 7 -12.90 -43.84 -36.89
N THR A 8 -11.79 -43.69 -37.56
CA THR A 8 -10.49 -43.44 -36.95
C THR A 8 -10.39 -41.94 -36.69
N VAL A 9 -10.55 -41.52 -35.44
CA VAL A 9 -10.35 -40.15 -35.04
C VAL A 9 -8.85 -39.92 -34.88
N LEU A 10 -8.26 -39.22 -35.84
CA LEU A 10 -6.91 -38.73 -35.79
C LEU A 10 -6.90 -37.49 -34.90
N THR A 11 -6.55 -37.66 -33.63
CA THR A 11 -6.35 -36.53 -32.71
C THR A 11 -5.01 -35.86 -33.05
N ALA A 12 -5.08 -34.84 -33.88
CA ALA A 12 -3.97 -33.89 -34.02
C ALA A 12 -3.83 -33.08 -32.73
N LEU A 13 -2.79 -33.38 -31.95
CA LEU A 13 -2.41 -32.64 -30.78
C LEU A 13 -1.81 -31.31 -31.24
N LEU A 14 -2.63 -30.30 -31.45
CA LEU A 14 -2.19 -28.93 -31.61
C LEU A 14 -1.70 -28.44 -30.25
N LEU A 15 -0.37 -28.54 -30.05
CA LEU A 15 0.32 -27.75 -29.02
C LEU A 15 0.20 -26.28 -29.41
N THR A 16 -0.89 -25.63 -29.00
CA THR A 16 -0.93 -24.18 -28.96
C THR A 16 -0.01 -23.72 -27.82
N LEU A 17 1.26 -23.39 -28.18
CA LEU A 17 2.04 -22.51 -27.36
C LEU A 17 1.23 -21.21 -27.20
N SER A 18 0.53 -21.08 -26.08
CA SER A 18 0.03 -19.79 -25.64
C SER A 18 1.24 -18.96 -25.26
N LEU A 19 1.83 -18.27 -26.21
CA LEU A 19 2.57 -17.06 -25.95
C LEU A 19 1.57 -16.13 -25.25
N ALA A 20 1.64 -16.11 -23.91
CA ALA A 20 1.03 -15.04 -23.15
C ALA A 20 1.69 -13.77 -23.68
N SER A 21 1.03 -13.11 -24.61
CA SER A 21 1.40 -11.79 -25.08
C SER A 21 1.38 -10.88 -23.84
N ALA A 22 2.58 -10.66 -23.28
CA ALA A 22 2.80 -9.51 -22.43
C ALA A 22 2.47 -8.31 -23.30
N GLY A 23 1.23 -7.81 -23.20
CA GLY A 23 0.78 -6.66 -23.94
C GLY A 23 1.85 -5.57 -23.82
N THR A 24 2.55 -5.31 -24.91
CA THR A 24 3.56 -4.27 -24.96
C THR A 24 2.83 -2.96 -24.74
N MET A 25 3.04 -2.36 -23.57
CA MET A 25 2.49 -1.04 -23.30
C MET A 25 3.05 -0.09 -24.37
N ALA A 26 2.19 0.46 -25.22
CA ALA A 26 2.59 1.31 -26.34
C ALA A 26 3.60 2.38 -25.87
N GLY A 27 4.73 2.49 -26.57
CA GLY A 27 5.81 3.41 -26.26
C GLY A 27 6.70 3.05 -25.05
N ALA A 28 6.54 1.87 -24.41
CA ALA A 28 7.42 1.43 -23.35
C ALA A 28 8.68 0.77 -23.91
N LYS A 29 9.85 1.12 -23.31
CA LYS A 29 11.16 0.56 -23.63
C LYS A 29 11.71 -0.23 -22.44
N THR A 30 12.60 -1.19 -22.67
CA THR A 30 13.25 -1.95 -21.59
C THR A 30 14.76 -1.78 -21.66
N LYS A 31 15.40 -1.48 -20.51
CA LYS A 31 16.84 -1.43 -20.34
C LYS A 31 17.22 -1.91 -18.95
N ASN A 32 18.18 -2.83 -18.88
CA ASN A 32 18.70 -3.37 -17.62
C ASN A 32 17.60 -3.84 -16.65
N GLY A 33 16.56 -4.53 -17.18
CA GLY A 33 15.44 -5.05 -16.40
C GLY A 33 14.42 -4.00 -15.89
N PHE A 34 14.52 -2.76 -16.31
CA PHE A 34 13.52 -1.73 -16.08
C PHE A 34 12.75 -1.44 -17.36
N THR A 35 11.44 -1.60 -17.32
CA THR A 35 10.54 -1.11 -18.38
C THR A 35 10.14 0.31 -18.05
N TYR A 36 10.26 1.22 -19.00
CA TYR A 36 10.07 2.65 -18.78
C TYR A 36 9.42 3.35 -19.97
N LYS A 37 8.82 4.50 -19.70
CA LYS A 37 8.34 5.45 -20.72
C LYS A 37 9.11 6.76 -20.60
N ILE A 38 9.29 7.45 -21.74
CA ILE A 38 9.88 8.77 -21.77
C ILE A 38 8.77 9.77 -22.10
N THR A 39 8.62 10.79 -21.27
CA THR A 39 7.66 11.87 -21.48
C THR A 39 8.33 13.18 -21.08
N LYS A 40 8.25 14.22 -21.94
CA LYS A 40 8.87 15.54 -21.67
C LYS A 40 10.31 15.42 -21.18
N ASN A 41 11.13 14.61 -21.86
CA ASN A 41 12.55 14.37 -21.54
C ASN A 41 12.83 13.76 -20.16
N GLN A 42 11.86 13.10 -19.52
CA GLN A 42 11.95 12.44 -18.24
C GLN A 42 11.52 10.98 -18.34
N VAL A 43 12.07 10.15 -17.46
CA VAL A 43 11.79 8.71 -17.41
C VAL A 43 10.82 8.40 -16.28
N LYS A 44 9.74 7.69 -16.63
CA LYS A 44 8.86 6.99 -15.71
C LYS A 44 9.12 5.49 -15.80
N ILE A 45 9.52 4.86 -14.70
CA ILE A 45 9.61 3.40 -14.61
C ILE A 45 8.20 2.86 -14.40
N VAL A 46 7.78 1.91 -15.24
CA VAL A 46 6.44 1.31 -15.21
C VAL A 46 6.46 -0.14 -14.73
N SER A 47 7.57 -0.86 -14.92
CA SER A 47 7.78 -2.17 -14.31
C SER A 47 9.27 -2.50 -14.13
N CYS A 48 9.55 -3.50 -13.30
CA CYS A 48 10.89 -4.02 -13.08
C CYS A 48 10.84 -5.56 -13.08
N SER A 49 11.60 -6.18 -13.98
CA SER A 49 11.72 -7.65 -14.07
C SER A 49 12.81 -8.23 -13.15
N LYS A 50 13.62 -7.35 -12.50
CA LYS A 50 14.68 -7.79 -11.60
C LYS A 50 14.09 -8.46 -10.35
N ASN A 51 14.46 -9.70 -10.11
CA ASN A 51 14.05 -10.45 -8.92
C ASN A 51 15.24 -10.70 -7.98
N GLN A 52 15.91 -9.63 -7.58
CA GLN A 52 17.10 -9.62 -6.72
C GLN A 52 16.76 -9.11 -5.32
N LYS A 53 17.54 -9.50 -4.30
CA LYS A 53 17.37 -9.00 -2.92
C LYS A 53 17.52 -7.48 -2.83
N ARG A 54 18.38 -6.89 -3.65
CA ARG A 54 18.64 -5.44 -3.69
C ARG A 54 18.47 -4.91 -5.10
N ILE A 55 17.64 -3.90 -5.25
CA ILE A 55 17.41 -3.17 -6.51
C ILE A 55 17.85 -1.73 -6.31
N VAL A 56 18.78 -1.27 -7.15
CA VAL A 56 19.19 0.13 -7.25
C VAL A 56 18.62 0.70 -8.53
N ILE A 57 17.78 1.73 -8.39
CA ILE A 57 17.23 2.44 -9.54
C ILE A 57 18.26 3.47 -10.00
N PRO A 58 18.69 3.45 -11.27
CA PRO A 58 19.66 4.40 -11.78
C PRO A 58 19.08 5.83 -11.79
N ASN A 59 19.94 6.82 -11.60
CA ASN A 59 19.54 8.23 -11.64
C ASN A 59 19.07 8.65 -13.06
N LYS A 60 19.62 8.01 -14.10
CA LYS A 60 19.28 8.23 -15.52
C LYS A 60 19.12 6.91 -16.25
N ILE A 61 18.21 6.87 -17.22
CA ILE A 61 18.06 5.79 -18.21
C ILE A 61 18.01 6.43 -19.58
N ALA A 62 18.78 5.92 -20.55
CA ALA A 62 18.91 6.53 -21.88
C ALA A 62 19.25 8.04 -21.82
N GLY A 63 20.20 8.42 -20.97
CA GLY A 63 20.61 9.81 -20.78
C GLY A 63 19.63 10.69 -20.00
N LYS A 64 18.38 10.27 -19.81
CA LYS A 64 17.29 11.07 -19.22
C LYS A 64 17.08 10.76 -17.75
N LYS A 65 16.71 11.77 -16.95
CA LYS A 65 16.50 11.66 -15.50
C LYS A 65 15.32 10.74 -15.18
N VAL A 66 15.50 9.79 -14.23
CA VAL A 66 14.40 8.98 -13.69
C VAL A 66 13.68 9.80 -12.63
N THR A 67 12.46 10.23 -12.96
CA THR A 67 11.70 11.16 -12.12
C THR A 67 10.42 10.57 -11.55
N SER A 68 9.94 9.45 -12.10
CA SER A 68 8.66 8.87 -11.69
C SER A 68 8.71 7.35 -11.59
N LEU A 69 8.00 6.81 -10.60
CA LEU A 69 7.68 5.38 -10.47
C LEU A 69 6.17 5.21 -10.66
N GLY A 70 5.79 4.33 -11.58
CA GLY A 70 4.40 3.91 -11.76
C GLY A 70 3.92 3.00 -10.63
N ALA A 71 2.62 2.80 -10.52
CA ALA A 71 2.04 1.79 -9.65
C ALA A 71 2.49 0.38 -10.07
N ASN A 72 2.59 -0.56 -9.11
CA ASN A 72 2.91 -1.97 -9.35
C ASN A 72 4.27 -2.26 -10.02
N VAL A 73 5.25 -1.36 -9.90
CA VAL A 73 6.58 -1.53 -10.55
C VAL A 73 7.22 -2.88 -10.20
N TRP A 74 7.08 -3.34 -8.97
CA TRP A 74 7.68 -4.60 -8.49
C TRP A 74 6.68 -5.75 -8.32
N LYS A 75 5.51 -5.72 -8.93
CA LYS A 75 4.48 -6.76 -8.76
C LYS A 75 5.00 -8.20 -8.97
N LYS A 76 6.02 -8.38 -9.82
CA LYS A 76 6.65 -9.68 -10.11
C LYS A 76 7.94 -9.94 -9.31
N SER A 77 8.32 -9.07 -8.37
CA SER A 77 9.63 -9.09 -7.71
C SER A 77 9.54 -9.65 -6.27
N SER A 78 9.29 -10.94 -6.14
CA SER A 78 9.05 -11.62 -4.85
C SER A 78 10.29 -11.70 -3.93
N LYS A 79 11.51 -11.51 -4.44
CA LYS A 79 12.77 -11.60 -3.67
C LYS A 79 13.27 -10.27 -3.12
N VAL A 80 12.67 -9.14 -3.52
CA VAL A 80 13.15 -7.80 -3.18
C VAL A 80 13.07 -7.54 -1.69
N GLN A 81 14.21 -7.19 -1.08
CA GLN A 81 14.34 -6.80 0.33
C GLN A 81 14.75 -5.34 0.51
N THR A 82 15.48 -4.77 -0.46
CA THR A 82 15.93 -3.39 -0.43
C THR A 82 15.76 -2.74 -1.79
N VAL A 83 15.15 -1.56 -1.81
CA VAL A 83 15.09 -0.69 -3.00
C VAL A 83 15.81 0.61 -2.69
N VAL A 84 16.65 1.07 -3.64
CA VAL A 84 17.31 2.38 -3.58
C VAL A 84 16.68 3.28 -4.61
N LEU A 85 16.02 4.33 -4.16
CA LEU A 85 15.35 5.33 -5.00
C LEU A 85 16.35 6.35 -5.54
N PRO A 86 16.22 6.83 -6.79
CA PRO A 86 17.20 7.68 -7.45
C PRO A 86 17.13 9.13 -6.99
N LYS A 87 18.23 9.86 -7.21
CA LYS A 87 18.38 11.28 -6.84
C LYS A 87 17.29 12.19 -7.42
N TYR A 88 16.85 11.92 -8.65
CA TYR A 88 15.91 12.81 -9.36
C TYR A 88 14.45 12.39 -9.24
N LEU A 89 14.12 11.36 -8.47
CA LEU A 89 12.75 10.92 -8.26
C LEU A 89 11.92 12.03 -7.61
N LYS A 90 10.78 12.36 -8.23
CA LYS A 90 9.82 13.38 -7.80
C LYS A 90 8.45 12.79 -7.49
N THR A 91 8.07 11.73 -8.21
CA THR A 91 6.71 11.18 -8.16
C THR A 91 6.75 9.68 -7.91
N ILE A 92 5.93 9.25 -6.97
CA ILE A 92 5.61 7.85 -6.68
C ILE A 92 4.11 7.73 -6.92
N GLU A 93 3.74 7.08 -8.03
CA GLU A 93 2.33 6.96 -8.39
C GLU A 93 1.65 5.92 -7.54
N LYS A 94 0.45 6.23 -7.16
CA LYS A 94 -0.51 5.33 -6.58
C LYS A 94 -1.69 5.24 -7.51
N LYS A 95 -2.27 4.06 -7.63
CA LYS A 95 -3.58 3.88 -8.25
C LYS A 95 -4.50 3.38 -7.17
N GLN A 96 -5.50 4.14 -6.90
CA GLN A 96 -6.65 3.72 -6.14
C GLN A 96 -7.44 2.77 -7.05
N ALA A 97 -7.79 1.59 -6.56
CA ALA A 97 -8.73 0.75 -7.26
C ALA A 97 -10.13 1.35 -7.10
N ASP A 98 -10.99 0.99 -8.03
CA ASP A 98 -12.41 1.27 -7.92
C ASP A 98 -12.95 0.75 -6.58
N TYR A 99 -13.51 1.65 -5.76
CA TYR A 99 -14.12 1.33 -4.46
C TYR A 99 -15.43 0.55 -4.58
N ALA A 100 -15.74 -0.04 -5.75
CA ALA A 100 -16.89 -0.90 -5.88
C ALA A 100 -16.88 -1.98 -4.78
N TRP A 101 -17.96 -2.09 -4.02
CA TRP A 101 -18.15 -3.05 -2.94
C TRP A 101 -17.65 -4.46 -3.29
N GLY A 102 -17.89 -4.93 -4.52
CA GLY A 102 -17.44 -6.23 -4.98
C GLY A 102 -15.93 -6.43 -5.01
N ASN A 103 -15.13 -5.38 -5.18
CA ASN A 103 -13.66 -5.44 -5.15
C ASN A 103 -13.14 -5.45 -3.71
N ILE A 104 -13.81 -4.77 -2.81
CA ILE A 104 -13.48 -4.70 -1.38
C ILE A 104 -13.75 -6.06 -0.73
N VAL A 105 -14.94 -6.63 -0.94
CA VAL A 105 -15.34 -7.93 -0.39
C VAL A 105 -14.45 -9.06 -0.89
N LYS A 106 -13.95 -8.99 -2.13
CA LYS A 106 -13.05 -9.99 -2.72
C LYS A 106 -11.57 -9.80 -2.33
N LYS A 107 -11.24 -8.91 -1.40
CA LYS A 107 -9.85 -8.60 -0.98
C LYS A 107 -8.90 -8.28 -2.15
N LYS A 108 -9.43 -7.78 -3.27
CA LYS A 108 -8.57 -7.34 -4.38
C LYS A 108 -7.85 -6.07 -3.94
N ASN A 109 -6.58 -5.95 -4.35
CA ASN A 109 -5.72 -4.81 -4.05
C ASN A 109 -6.45 -3.50 -4.34
N ILE A 110 -7.00 -2.89 -3.29
CA ILE A 110 -7.74 -1.62 -3.37
C ILE A 110 -6.76 -0.48 -3.68
N PHE A 111 -5.52 -0.67 -3.26
CA PHE A 111 -4.44 0.28 -3.50
C PHE A 111 -3.34 -0.39 -4.31
N SER A 112 -2.82 0.32 -5.29
CA SER A 112 -1.66 -0.10 -6.06
C SER A 112 -0.57 0.96 -5.95
N THR A 113 0.44 0.66 -5.16
CA THR A 113 1.67 1.45 -5.05
C THR A 113 2.78 0.78 -5.86
N PRO A 114 3.92 1.42 -6.13
CA PRO A 114 5.06 0.73 -6.72
C PRO A 114 5.49 -0.52 -5.94
N PHE A 115 5.23 -0.54 -4.63
CA PHE A 115 5.69 -1.57 -3.70
C PHE A 115 4.64 -2.64 -3.37
N THR A 116 3.43 -2.53 -3.91
CA THR A 116 2.37 -3.53 -3.72
C THR A 116 2.85 -4.91 -4.18
N GLY A 117 2.65 -5.92 -3.34
CA GLY A 117 3.15 -7.28 -3.59
C GLY A 117 4.60 -7.55 -3.17
N CYS A 118 5.35 -6.53 -2.69
CA CYS A 118 6.71 -6.69 -2.19
C CYS A 118 6.74 -7.19 -0.74
N GLY A 119 6.13 -8.34 -0.44
CA GLY A 119 6.00 -8.87 0.92
C GLY A 119 7.33 -9.18 1.65
N LYS A 120 8.47 -9.18 0.95
CA LYS A 120 9.81 -9.33 1.54
C LYS A 120 10.58 -8.01 1.65
N LEU A 121 10.03 -6.89 1.21
CA LEU A 121 10.70 -5.59 1.27
C LEU A 121 10.88 -5.16 2.73
N LYS A 122 12.14 -4.93 3.13
CA LYS A 122 12.52 -4.52 4.49
C LYS A 122 13.02 -3.08 4.58
N ASN A 123 13.61 -2.58 3.46
CA ASN A 123 14.25 -1.28 3.45
C ASN A 123 14.01 -0.53 2.15
N ILE A 124 13.65 0.74 2.27
CA ILE A 124 13.67 1.70 1.18
C ILE A 124 14.76 2.73 1.52
N LYS A 125 15.76 2.85 0.65
CA LYS A 125 16.81 3.87 0.74
C LYS A 125 16.55 4.94 -0.32
N VAL A 126 16.97 6.16 -0.03
CA VAL A 126 16.85 7.29 -0.97
C VAL A 126 18.24 7.83 -1.24
N ALA A 127 18.60 8.03 -2.50
CA ALA A 127 19.91 8.55 -2.89
C ALA A 127 20.17 9.95 -2.31
N LYS A 128 21.42 10.21 -1.90
CA LYS A 128 21.86 11.53 -1.42
C LYS A 128 21.51 12.62 -2.46
N GLY A 129 21.00 13.74 -2.00
CA GLY A 129 20.60 14.86 -2.85
C GLY A 129 19.20 14.73 -3.49
N ASN A 130 18.39 13.71 -3.15
CA ASN A 130 16.97 13.75 -3.52
C ASN A 130 16.29 14.90 -2.78
N LYS A 131 15.52 15.73 -3.54
CA LYS A 131 14.85 16.94 -3.02
C LYS A 131 13.43 16.67 -2.49
N TYR A 132 12.83 15.53 -2.80
CA TYR A 132 11.41 15.24 -2.57
C TYR A 132 11.18 14.19 -1.49
N PHE A 133 12.10 13.24 -1.35
CA PHE A 133 11.96 12.10 -0.45
C PHE A 133 13.18 11.93 0.45
N CYS A 134 12.95 11.29 1.60
CA CYS A 134 14.02 10.79 2.46
C CYS A 134 13.63 9.43 3.05
N SER A 135 14.62 8.72 3.55
CA SER A 135 14.42 7.48 4.29
C SER A 135 14.84 7.67 5.74
N ALA A 136 13.99 7.21 6.66
CA ALA A 136 14.33 7.14 8.08
C ALA A 136 14.21 5.68 8.55
N LYS A 137 15.33 5.08 8.97
CA LYS A 137 15.39 3.67 9.39
C LYS A 137 14.75 2.71 8.37
N GLY A 138 14.92 2.97 7.06
CA GLY A 138 14.38 2.14 5.97
C GLY A 138 12.91 2.38 5.60
N VAL A 139 12.23 3.31 6.25
CA VAL A 139 10.86 3.75 5.97
C VAL A 139 10.89 5.01 5.12
N LEU A 140 10.04 5.10 4.12
CA LEU A 140 9.99 6.20 3.17
C LEU A 140 9.08 7.32 3.66
N TYR A 141 9.60 8.55 3.57
CA TYR A 141 8.91 9.78 3.92
C TYR A 141 9.04 10.83 2.81
N THR A 142 8.17 11.83 2.83
CA THR A 142 8.44 13.12 2.18
C THR A 142 9.72 13.74 2.75
N LYS A 143 10.41 14.61 1.99
CA LYS A 143 11.69 15.20 2.40
C LYS A 143 11.65 15.91 3.74
N ASN A 144 10.57 16.63 4.02
CA ASN A 144 10.32 17.33 5.28
C ASN A 144 9.84 16.42 6.42
N LYS A 145 9.64 15.12 6.15
CA LYS A 145 9.10 14.09 7.06
C LYS A 145 7.68 14.36 7.56
N LYS A 146 6.92 15.25 6.92
CA LYS A 146 5.52 15.51 7.29
C LYS A 146 4.61 14.33 6.94
N THR A 147 4.89 13.59 5.85
CA THR A 147 4.11 12.41 5.46
C THR A 147 4.96 11.14 5.47
N LEU A 148 4.51 10.10 6.18
CA LEU A 148 5.02 8.74 6.03
C LEU A 148 4.38 8.14 4.79
N LEU A 149 5.19 7.79 3.79
CA LEU A 149 4.72 7.34 2.48
C LEU A 149 4.65 5.82 2.36
N VAL A 150 5.67 5.10 2.87
CA VAL A 150 5.72 3.63 2.79
C VAL A 150 6.51 3.05 3.94
N TYR A 151 5.86 2.20 4.73
CA TYR A 151 6.48 1.26 5.64
C TYR A 151 6.64 -0.09 4.92
N PRO A 152 7.87 -0.62 4.75
CA PRO A 152 8.08 -1.84 3.99
C PRO A 152 7.39 -3.06 4.63
N ALA A 153 6.53 -3.75 3.86
CA ALA A 153 5.66 -4.82 4.35
C ALA A 153 6.41 -6.07 4.88
N GLY A 154 7.65 -6.29 4.42
CA GLY A 154 8.48 -7.42 4.85
C GLY A 154 9.30 -7.18 6.12
N ARG A 155 9.13 -6.04 6.79
CA ARG A 155 9.75 -5.78 8.10
C ARG A 155 9.14 -6.67 9.16
N THR A 156 9.99 -7.24 10.01
CA THR A 156 9.57 -8.23 11.05
C THR A 156 9.40 -7.62 12.45
N GLN A 157 9.69 -6.31 12.60
CA GLN A 157 9.51 -5.60 13.86
C GLN A 157 8.04 -5.61 14.27
N LYS A 158 7.78 -5.98 15.52
CA LYS A 158 6.41 -6.02 16.08
C LYS A 158 5.88 -4.63 16.43
N SER A 159 6.75 -3.64 16.61
CA SER A 159 6.38 -2.26 16.94
C SER A 159 7.10 -1.26 16.07
N TYR A 160 6.46 -0.10 15.84
CA TYR A 160 7.07 1.02 15.15
C TYR A 160 6.62 2.35 15.74
N THR A 161 7.59 3.26 15.96
CA THR A 161 7.31 4.63 16.39
C THR A 161 7.50 5.57 15.20
N ILE A 162 6.44 6.31 14.87
CA ILE A 162 6.44 7.28 13.77
C ILE A 162 7.28 8.50 14.18
N GLN A 163 8.00 9.08 13.22
CA GLN A 163 8.83 10.27 13.43
C GLN A 163 7.98 11.44 13.94
N GLY A 164 8.48 12.15 14.98
CA GLY A 164 7.71 13.20 15.68
C GLY A 164 7.28 14.41 14.85
N LYS A 165 7.89 14.61 13.66
CA LYS A 165 7.48 15.67 12.70
C LYS A 165 6.34 15.25 11.78
N THR A 166 5.94 13.97 11.80
CA THR A 166 4.93 13.43 10.89
C THR A 166 3.55 13.91 11.30
N THR A 167 2.84 14.48 10.34
CA THR A 167 1.48 14.99 10.49
C THR A 167 0.47 14.08 9.80
N GLN A 168 0.93 13.23 8.86
CA GLN A 168 0.07 12.37 8.06
C GLN A 168 0.69 10.99 7.83
N ILE A 169 -0.11 9.95 7.98
CA ILE A 169 0.18 8.62 7.43
C ILE A 169 -0.46 8.58 6.05
N GLY A 170 0.36 8.39 5.02
CA GLY A 170 -0.09 8.40 3.64
C GLY A 170 -0.92 7.17 3.28
N GLU A 171 -1.62 7.26 2.16
CA GLU A 171 -2.43 6.20 1.59
C GLU A 171 -1.64 4.89 1.43
N ALA A 172 -2.22 3.78 1.87
CA ALA A 172 -1.62 2.44 1.84
C ALA A 172 -0.21 2.36 2.47
N ALA A 173 0.15 3.27 3.38
CA ALA A 173 1.52 3.41 3.88
C ALA A 173 2.02 2.18 4.66
N PHE A 174 1.15 1.46 5.36
CA PHE A 174 1.43 0.22 6.10
C PHE A 174 0.66 -0.98 5.52
N GLU A 175 0.26 -0.91 4.24
CA GLU A 175 -0.45 -1.99 3.56
C GLU A 175 0.31 -3.31 3.67
N TYR A 176 -0.36 -4.38 4.09
CA TYR A 176 0.23 -5.72 4.33
C TYR A 176 1.42 -5.75 5.30
N ALA A 177 1.55 -4.80 6.21
CA ALA A 177 2.56 -4.84 7.29
C ALA A 177 2.20 -5.91 8.34
N LYS A 178 2.16 -7.18 7.94
CA LYS A 178 1.58 -8.33 8.69
C LYS A 178 2.27 -8.65 10.01
N TYR A 179 3.53 -8.21 10.19
CA TYR A 179 4.30 -8.45 11.43
C TYR A 179 4.15 -7.32 12.44
N LEU A 180 3.71 -6.14 12.00
CA LEU A 180 3.53 -4.97 12.86
C LEU A 180 2.31 -5.19 13.76
N GLN A 181 2.51 -5.22 15.08
CA GLN A 181 1.46 -5.47 16.08
C GLN A 181 1.07 -4.18 16.82
N LYS A 182 2.01 -3.25 16.99
CA LYS A 182 1.81 -1.99 17.71
C LYS A 182 2.42 -0.83 16.94
N ILE A 183 1.71 0.29 16.93
CA ILE A 183 2.21 1.55 16.38
C ILE A 183 2.10 2.64 17.43
N SER A 184 3.11 3.53 17.48
CA SER A 184 3.10 4.72 18.31
C SER A 184 3.21 5.95 17.45
N TYR A 185 2.43 6.97 17.77
CA TYR A 185 2.31 8.21 17.02
C TYR A 185 3.01 9.37 17.73
N GLY A 186 3.55 10.29 16.95
CA GLY A 186 3.98 11.58 17.47
C GLY A 186 2.78 12.51 17.71
N LYS A 187 2.94 13.47 18.63
CA LYS A 187 1.89 14.45 18.99
C LYS A 187 1.37 15.30 17.82
N LYS A 188 2.07 15.33 16.68
CA LYS A 188 1.70 16.13 15.50
C LYS A 188 0.86 15.36 14.47
N LEU A 189 0.66 14.05 14.64
CA LEU A 189 -0.14 13.26 13.70
C LEU A 189 -1.61 13.61 13.88
N PHE A 190 -2.28 14.02 12.78
CA PHE A 190 -3.70 14.36 12.78
C PHE A 190 -4.49 13.64 11.67
N TYR A 191 -3.80 13.06 10.67
CA TYR A 191 -4.46 12.44 9.53
C TYR A 191 -3.93 11.04 9.23
N ILE A 192 -4.83 10.06 9.15
CA ILE A 192 -4.59 8.70 8.66
C ILE A 192 -5.35 8.56 7.34
N SER A 193 -4.62 8.42 6.23
CA SER A 193 -5.21 8.37 4.88
C SER A 193 -5.84 7.01 4.58
N ASP A 194 -6.53 6.95 3.42
CA ASP A 194 -7.23 5.77 2.93
C ASP A 194 -6.33 4.54 2.87
N GLY A 195 -6.83 3.41 3.35
CA GLY A 195 -6.10 2.13 3.37
C GLY A 195 -4.77 2.14 4.10
N ALA A 196 -4.46 3.16 4.90
CA ALA A 196 -3.15 3.35 5.51
C ALA A 196 -2.59 2.08 6.19
N PHE A 197 -3.42 1.30 6.84
CA PHE A 197 -3.10 0.03 7.51
C PHE A 197 -3.86 -1.17 6.93
N PHE A 198 -4.25 -1.10 5.67
CA PHE A 198 -5.00 -2.18 5.01
C PHE A 198 -4.27 -3.53 5.15
N ALA A 199 -4.98 -4.56 5.63
CA ALA A 199 -4.46 -5.91 5.86
C ALA A 199 -3.17 -5.94 6.72
N SER A 200 -3.04 -5.02 7.68
CA SER A 200 -1.92 -4.98 8.62
C SER A 200 -2.04 -6.03 9.73
N GLY A 201 -0.94 -6.23 10.45
CA GLY A 201 -0.90 -7.19 11.59
C GLY A 201 -1.19 -6.54 12.94
N LEU A 202 -1.70 -5.29 12.98
CA LEU A 202 -2.00 -4.59 14.21
C LEU A 202 -2.97 -5.38 15.09
N ARG A 203 -2.69 -5.42 16.40
CA ARG A 203 -3.54 -6.06 17.40
C ARG A 203 -4.41 -5.06 18.16
N SER A 204 -3.88 -3.88 18.36
CA SER A 204 -4.61 -2.75 18.95
C SER A 204 -4.22 -1.45 18.28
N VAL A 205 -5.16 -0.53 18.24
CA VAL A 205 -4.95 0.82 17.74
C VAL A 205 -5.49 1.79 18.79
N GLU A 206 -4.63 2.67 19.24
CA GLU A 206 -5.01 3.83 20.04
C GLU A 206 -4.85 5.07 19.15
N LEU A 207 -5.94 5.67 18.73
CA LEU A 207 -5.90 6.89 17.95
C LEU A 207 -5.53 8.05 18.88
N ALA A 208 -4.36 8.63 18.64
CA ALA A 208 -3.85 9.70 19.49
C ALA A 208 -4.83 10.88 19.53
N LYS A 209 -4.82 11.64 20.64
CA LYS A 209 -5.73 12.78 20.89
C LYS A 209 -5.81 13.83 19.77
N ASN A 210 -4.82 13.89 18.90
CA ASN A 210 -4.77 14.87 17.81
C ASN A 210 -5.25 14.32 16.46
N ILE A 211 -5.61 13.03 16.37
CA ILE A 211 -6.10 12.44 15.11
C ILE A 211 -7.54 12.87 14.94
N SER A 212 -7.80 13.68 13.91
CA SER A 212 -9.15 14.16 13.57
C SER A 212 -9.78 13.36 12.43
N ASN A 213 -8.99 12.82 11.51
CA ASN A 213 -9.50 12.15 10.33
C ASN A 213 -8.89 10.75 10.16
N VAL A 214 -9.78 9.78 9.93
CA VAL A 214 -9.46 8.41 9.58
C VAL A 214 -10.13 8.08 8.26
N GLY A 215 -9.31 7.90 7.22
CA GLY A 215 -9.73 7.70 5.84
C GLY A 215 -10.45 6.38 5.60
N LEU A 216 -11.01 6.26 4.39
CA LEU A 216 -11.71 5.06 3.92
C LEU A 216 -10.81 3.82 4.04
N TYR A 217 -11.35 2.75 4.63
CA TYR A 217 -10.67 1.44 4.72
C TYR A 217 -9.31 1.49 5.43
N ALA A 218 -9.05 2.51 6.26
CA ALA A 218 -7.74 2.76 6.86
C ALA A 218 -7.16 1.53 7.58
N PHE A 219 -7.98 0.73 8.24
CA PHE A 219 -7.59 -0.51 8.92
C PHE A 219 -8.27 -1.76 8.34
N ALA A 220 -8.94 -1.65 7.18
CA ALA A 220 -9.71 -2.74 6.62
C ALA A 220 -8.86 -4.02 6.46
N TYR A 221 -9.49 -5.17 6.71
CA TYR A 221 -8.87 -6.49 6.67
C TYR A 221 -7.66 -6.68 7.60
N SER A 222 -7.49 -5.82 8.60
CA SER A 222 -6.55 -6.05 9.70
C SER A 222 -7.14 -7.10 10.65
N THR A 223 -7.16 -8.36 10.21
CA THR A 223 -7.85 -9.47 10.89
C THR A 223 -7.31 -9.80 12.27
N LYS A 224 -6.15 -9.26 12.67
CA LYS A 224 -5.58 -9.43 14.02
C LYS A 224 -5.99 -8.32 14.99
N LEU A 225 -6.66 -7.28 14.49
CA LEU A 225 -7.10 -6.14 15.31
C LEU A 225 -8.22 -6.56 16.25
N GLN A 226 -8.01 -6.37 17.55
CA GLN A 226 -8.92 -6.78 18.63
C GLN A 226 -9.52 -5.58 19.35
N LYS A 227 -8.78 -4.46 19.42
CA LYS A 227 -9.18 -3.29 20.21
C LYS A 227 -8.86 -1.99 19.46
N VAL A 228 -9.80 -1.07 19.51
CA VAL A 228 -9.65 0.30 19.01
C VAL A 228 -10.03 1.27 20.12
N THR A 229 -9.14 2.22 20.42
CA THR A 229 -9.42 3.35 21.30
C THR A 229 -9.41 4.62 20.46
N LEU A 230 -10.51 5.35 20.46
CA LEU A 230 -10.65 6.62 19.75
C LEU A 230 -10.23 7.78 20.65
N GLY A 231 -9.44 8.68 20.07
CA GLY A 231 -9.09 9.93 20.72
C GLY A 231 -10.21 10.97 20.61
N ASP A 232 -10.11 12.01 21.43
CA ASP A 232 -11.17 13.03 21.60
C ASP A 232 -11.48 13.86 20.35
N LYS A 233 -10.56 13.93 19.38
CA LYS A 233 -10.70 14.79 18.20
C LYS A 233 -11.09 14.04 16.94
N VAL A 234 -11.43 12.76 17.03
CA VAL A 234 -11.86 11.99 15.86
C VAL A 234 -13.25 12.48 15.43
N GLU A 235 -13.27 13.23 14.33
CA GLU A 235 -14.49 13.82 13.77
C GLU A 235 -15.04 13.00 12.59
N GLN A 236 -14.16 12.35 11.83
CA GLN A 236 -14.54 11.61 10.64
C GLN A 236 -13.95 10.21 10.67
N ILE A 237 -14.84 9.23 10.57
CA ILE A 237 -14.52 7.80 10.43
C ILE A 237 -15.29 7.26 9.23
N ASN A 238 -14.56 6.90 8.15
CA ASN A 238 -15.16 6.44 6.92
C ASN A 238 -14.95 4.93 6.75
N THR A 239 -15.80 4.10 7.36
CA THR A 239 -15.78 2.62 7.27
C THR A 239 -14.38 2.00 7.39
N PRO A 240 -13.55 2.40 8.36
CA PRO A 240 -12.13 2.04 8.36
C PRO A 240 -11.86 0.60 8.77
N PHE A 241 -12.81 -0.09 9.42
CA PHE A 241 -12.60 -1.40 10.06
C PHE A 241 -13.26 -2.58 9.33
N ILE A 242 -13.66 -2.42 8.08
CA ILE A 242 -14.26 -3.50 7.29
C ILE A 242 -13.34 -4.72 7.28
N GLY A 243 -13.89 -5.91 7.56
CA GLY A 243 -13.14 -7.16 7.55
C GLY A 243 -12.15 -7.32 8.71
N CYS A 244 -12.22 -6.52 9.75
CA CYS A 244 -11.50 -6.71 11.02
C CYS A 244 -12.23 -7.75 11.87
N THR A 245 -12.22 -9.02 11.46
CA THR A 245 -13.05 -10.10 12.01
C THR A 245 -12.81 -10.44 13.48
N ASN A 246 -11.68 -10.02 14.05
CA ASN A 246 -11.37 -10.21 15.47
C ASN A 246 -11.56 -8.96 16.33
N LEU A 247 -12.09 -7.89 15.75
CA LEU A 247 -12.33 -6.65 16.49
C LEU A 247 -13.53 -6.85 17.44
N LYS A 248 -13.27 -6.73 18.75
CA LYS A 248 -14.22 -6.99 19.81
C LYS A 248 -14.42 -5.80 20.74
N GLN A 249 -13.49 -4.86 20.77
CA GLN A 249 -13.52 -3.77 21.74
C GLN A 249 -13.35 -2.42 21.06
N PHE A 250 -14.33 -1.55 21.29
CA PHE A 250 -14.23 -0.12 21.03
C PHE A 250 -14.20 0.64 22.35
N GLN A 251 -13.28 1.59 22.47
CA GLN A 251 -13.24 2.55 23.56
C GLN A 251 -13.24 3.96 22.94
N ALA A 252 -14.15 4.78 23.40
CA ALA A 252 -14.21 6.20 23.07
C ALA A 252 -14.80 6.93 24.29
N ASP A 253 -14.30 8.14 24.55
CA ASP A 253 -14.86 8.95 25.61
C ASP A 253 -16.29 9.37 25.26
N LYS A 254 -17.17 9.41 26.26
CA LYS A 254 -18.52 9.94 26.08
C LYS A 254 -18.41 11.44 25.84
N LYS A 255 -18.80 11.86 24.64
CA LYS A 255 -18.84 13.28 24.26
C LYS A 255 -20.26 13.70 23.94
N GLU A 256 -20.48 14.98 24.04
CA GLU A 256 -21.75 15.58 23.58
C GLU A 256 -21.92 15.45 22.07
N ILE A 257 -20.79 15.45 21.34
CA ILE A 257 -20.73 15.38 19.87
C ILE A 257 -19.59 14.47 19.45
N GLY A 258 -19.79 13.68 18.38
CA GLY A 258 -18.79 12.79 17.81
C GLY A 258 -19.00 11.32 18.16
N TYR A 259 -17.94 10.53 18.10
CA TYR A 259 -18.01 9.09 18.35
C TYR A 259 -17.89 8.77 19.83
N TYR A 260 -18.73 7.85 20.29
CA TYR A 260 -18.66 7.27 21.62
C TYR A 260 -18.92 5.75 21.55
N ALA A 261 -18.50 5.01 22.56
CA ALA A 261 -18.67 3.57 22.62
C ALA A 261 -19.55 3.16 23.81
N VAL A 262 -20.51 2.28 23.55
CA VAL A 262 -21.32 1.63 24.57
C VAL A 262 -21.36 0.15 24.28
N ASN A 263 -21.00 -0.69 25.29
CA ASN A 263 -20.96 -2.15 25.14
C ASN A 263 -20.20 -2.60 23.87
N ASP A 264 -19.02 -2.01 23.64
CA ASP A 264 -18.15 -2.27 22.47
C ASP A 264 -18.78 -1.95 21.09
N VAL A 265 -19.89 -1.22 21.05
CA VAL A 265 -20.51 -0.69 19.84
C VAL A 265 -20.18 0.79 19.71
N LEU A 266 -19.76 1.20 18.52
CA LEU A 266 -19.42 2.57 18.20
C LEU A 266 -20.66 3.30 17.66
N TYR A 267 -21.00 4.41 18.31
CA TYR A 267 -22.11 5.31 17.96
C TYR A 267 -21.58 6.67 17.55
N TYR A 268 -22.37 7.37 16.76
CA TYR A 268 -22.14 8.77 16.41
C TYR A 268 -23.31 9.63 16.91
N LYS A 269 -22.99 10.70 17.59
CA LYS A 269 -23.96 11.69 18.08
C LYS A 269 -23.66 13.02 17.41
N ASP A 270 -24.63 13.60 16.73
CA ASP A 270 -24.57 14.95 16.17
C ASP A 270 -25.44 15.93 16.98
N LYS A 271 -25.30 17.24 16.70
CA LYS A 271 -26.10 18.28 17.38
C LYS A 271 -27.59 18.24 17.05
N LYS A 272 -28.01 17.53 16.01
CA LYS A 272 -29.39 17.57 15.51
C LYS A 272 -30.29 16.51 16.15
N HIS A 273 -29.70 15.54 16.84
CA HIS A 273 -30.39 14.38 17.43
C HIS A 273 -30.16 14.31 18.95
N ILE A 274 -30.24 15.46 19.63
CA ILE A 274 -30.29 15.55 21.09
C ILE A 274 -31.76 15.54 21.54
#